data_194c15fdd29a3422632fb012079af947
#
_entry.id   194c15fdd29a3422632fb012079af947
#
_cell.length_a   1.000
_cell.length_b   1.000
_cell.length_c   1.000
_cell.angle_alpha   90.00
_cell.angle_beta   90.00
_cell.angle_gamma   90.00
#
_symmetry.space_group_name_H-M   'P 1'
#
loop_
_entity.id
_entity.type
_entity.pdbx_description
1 polymer ?
#
loop_
_entity_poly.entity_id
_entity_poly.type
_entity_poly.pdbx_seq_one_letter_code
_entity_poly.pdbx_strand_id
1 'polypeptide(L)'
;RIIFLHLMNKITTFKKTVKLIKSNRVFEPNLTTQAILEASEKLKFLKKKKILDLGSGSGAIGIFLKKKYKKKIDLFLSDKTVHSVSIINSNLKLNKATGVAKQSDILKSWGNEKFDLIINDISAITISVAKRFWYNQYIPHDCGNDGIKLSKKFLSSVEKNLTKTGIILMPVISISDHKLLTQLFKKKFKAKLLVTKEWPAPKNLIKGKVANFLKKKYRSEER
;
A
#
# COMPACT_ATOMS: atom_id res chain seq x y z
N ARG A 1 -10.93 4.06 23.28
CA ARG A 1 -10.29 2.87 23.91
C ARG A 1 -10.60 1.56 23.16
N ILE A 2 -11.81 1.32 22.71
CA ILE A 2 -12.21 0.09 22.00
C ILE A 2 -11.53 -0.03 20.62
N ILE A 3 -11.33 1.07 19.91
CA ILE A 3 -10.66 1.12 18.60
C ILE A 3 -9.18 0.70 18.71
N PHE A 4 -8.51 1.09 19.81
CA PHE A 4 -7.10 0.76 20.04
C PHE A 4 -6.89 -0.74 20.33
N LEU A 5 -7.78 -1.37 21.08
CA LEU A 5 -7.70 -2.81 21.35
C LEU A 5 -7.93 -3.66 20.08
N HIS A 6 -8.86 -3.25 19.23
CA HIS A 6 -9.14 -3.95 17.97
C HIS A 6 -7.97 -3.85 16.99
N LEU A 7 -7.26 -2.72 16.98
CA LEU A 7 -6.04 -2.52 16.17
C LEU A 7 -4.91 -3.45 16.64
N MET A 8 -4.66 -3.51 17.96
CA MET A 8 -3.63 -4.38 18.55
C MET A 8 -3.87 -5.85 18.25
N ASN A 9 -5.11 -6.31 18.33
CA ASN A 9 -5.48 -7.70 18.02
C ASN A 9 -5.24 -8.06 16.54
N LYS A 10 -5.52 -7.14 15.61
CA LYS A 10 -5.28 -7.38 14.17
C LYS A 10 -3.81 -7.39 13.80
N ILE A 11 -2.96 -6.56 14.40
CA ILE A 11 -1.49 -6.61 14.25
C ILE A 11 -0.98 -7.98 14.73
N THR A 12 -1.45 -8.43 15.86
CA THR A 12 -1.04 -9.70 16.45
C THR A 12 -1.45 -10.87 15.57
N THR A 13 -2.66 -10.86 15.01
CA THR A 13 -3.14 -11.88 14.09
C THR A 13 -2.33 -11.91 12.79
N PHE A 14 -2.03 -10.75 12.21
CA PHE A 14 -1.17 -10.66 11.02
C PHE A 14 0.23 -11.23 11.30
N LYS A 15 0.91 -10.78 12.36
CA LYS A 15 2.25 -11.25 12.74
C LYS A 15 2.30 -12.75 13.04
N LYS A 16 1.22 -13.32 13.58
CA LYS A 16 1.10 -14.78 13.79
C LYS A 16 0.86 -15.55 12.49
N THR A 17 0.24 -14.91 11.50
CA THR A 17 -0.15 -15.56 10.23
C THR A 17 0.96 -15.56 9.20
N VAL A 18 1.74 -14.48 9.10
CA VAL A 18 2.77 -14.29 8.08
C VAL A 18 4.13 -14.11 8.74
N LYS A 19 5.07 -14.97 8.36
CA LYS A 19 6.49 -14.85 8.72
C LYS A 19 7.20 -14.00 7.67
N LEU A 20 7.98 -13.01 8.07
CA LEU A 20 8.70 -12.12 7.16
C LEU A 20 10.18 -12.04 7.50
N ILE A 21 11.01 -12.14 6.49
CA ILE A 21 12.42 -11.80 6.57
C ILE A 21 12.52 -10.29 6.69
N LYS A 22 13.21 -9.81 7.71
CA LYS A 22 13.47 -8.39 7.91
C LYS A 22 14.60 -7.91 7.01
N SER A 23 14.44 -6.71 6.46
CA SER A 23 15.48 -6.04 5.69
C SER A 23 15.32 -4.52 5.84
N ASN A 24 16.43 -3.82 6.08
CA ASN A 24 16.44 -2.35 6.11
C ASN A 24 16.25 -1.69 4.73
N ARG A 25 16.21 -2.49 3.65
CA ARG A 25 16.00 -2.01 2.28
C ARG A 25 14.55 -2.21 1.79
N VAL A 26 13.67 -2.70 2.64
CA VAL A 26 12.28 -2.98 2.32
C VAL A 26 11.39 -2.44 3.43
N PHE A 27 10.25 -1.85 3.06
CA PHE A 27 9.27 -1.40 4.03
C PHE A 27 8.78 -2.55 4.90
N GLU A 28 8.81 -2.34 6.22
CA GLU A 28 8.12 -3.21 7.15
C GLU A 28 6.62 -2.91 7.16
N PRO A 29 5.77 -3.94 7.35
CA PRO A 29 4.34 -3.74 7.53
C PRO A 29 4.04 -2.75 8.64
N ASN A 30 3.20 -1.78 8.33
CA ASN A 30 2.84 -0.67 9.21
C ASN A 30 1.32 -0.54 9.35
N LEU A 31 0.86 0.58 9.89
CA LEU A 31 -0.55 0.86 10.09
C LEU A 31 -1.33 0.97 8.75
N THR A 32 -0.69 1.46 7.68
CA THR A 32 -1.29 1.46 6.34
C THR A 32 -1.56 0.05 5.85
N THR A 33 -0.58 -0.84 6.00
CA THR A 33 -0.72 -2.27 5.70
C THR A 33 -1.92 -2.88 6.40
N GLN A 34 -2.14 -2.55 7.69
CA GLN A 34 -3.28 -3.05 8.45
C GLN A 34 -4.61 -2.50 7.95
N ALA A 35 -4.67 -1.21 7.62
CA ALA A 35 -5.88 -0.61 7.06
C ALA A 35 -6.25 -1.27 5.73
N ILE A 36 -5.26 -1.59 4.88
CA ILE A 36 -5.47 -2.31 3.63
C ILE A 36 -5.98 -3.73 3.89
N LEU A 37 -5.39 -4.45 4.84
CA LEU A 37 -5.86 -5.79 5.21
C LEU A 37 -7.29 -5.77 5.72
N GLU A 38 -7.65 -4.83 6.59
CA GLU A 38 -9.01 -4.66 7.09
C GLU A 38 -10.00 -4.32 5.96
N ALA A 39 -9.62 -3.42 5.05
CA ALA A 39 -10.43 -3.09 3.90
C ALA A 39 -10.60 -4.29 2.96
N SER A 40 -9.54 -5.10 2.77
CA SER A 40 -9.58 -6.30 1.94
C SER A 40 -10.53 -7.38 2.49
N GLU A 41 -10.74 -7.43 3.81
CA GLU A 41 -11.70 -8.35 4.44
C GLU A 41 -13.16 -8.02 4.10
N LYS A 42 -13.44 -6.77 3.75
CA LYS A 42 -14.77 -6.34 3.29
C LYS A 42 -15.07 -6.73 1.85
N LEU A 43 -14.03 -7.16 1.10
CA LEU A 43 -14.17 -7.68 -0.26
C LEU A 43 -14.48 -9.18 -0.21
N LYS A 44 -15.62 -9.58 -0.80
CA LYS A 44 -16.03 -10.97 -0.84
C LYS A 44 -15.50 -11.65 -2.11
N PHE A 45 -14.64 -12.65 -1.97
CA PHE A 45 -14.13 -13.46 -3.08
C PHE A 45 -14.97 -14.73 -3.24
N LEU A 46 -16.06 -14.63 -4.01
CA LEU A 46 -16.95 -15.77 -4.29
C LEU A 46 -16.37 -16.71 -5.36
N LYS A 47 -15.59 -16.17 -6.29
CA LYS A 47 -14.93 -16.91 -7.37
C LYS A 47 -13.42 -16.71 -7.29
N LYS A 48 -12.65 -17.54 -8.03
CA LYS A 48 -11.21 -17.38 -8.18
C LYS A 48 -10.88 -16.00 -8.76
N LYS A 49 -9.89 -15.32 -8.17
CA LYS A 49 -9.51 -13.95 -8.49
C LYS A 49 -8.01 -13.81 -8.75
N LYS A 50 -7.65 -13.07 -9.80
CA LYS A 50 -6.27 -12.59 -10.01
C LYS A 50 -6.04 -11.33 -9.20
N ILE A 51 -5.11 -11.36 -8.26
CA ILE A 51 -4.81 -10.25 -7.34
C ILE A 51 -3.37 -9.80 -7.56
N LEU A 52 -3.19 -8.51 -7.81
CA LEU A 52 -1.88 -7.87 -7.84
C LEU A 52 -1.67 -7.08 -6.55
N ASP A 53 -0.61 -7.40 -5.82
CA ASP A 53 -0.05 -6.59 -4.73
C ASP A 53 1.05 -5.71 -5.33
N LEU A 54 0.75 -4.43 -5.54
CA LEU A 54 1.61 -3.46 -6.21
C LEU A 54 2.31 -2.56 -5.19
N GLY A 55 3.63 -2.47 -5.27
CA GLY A 55 4.45 -1.88 -4.23
C GLY A 55 4.54 -2.80 -3.02
N SER A 56 4.68 -4.11 -3.29
CA SER A 56 4.51 -5.17 -2.28
C SER A 56 5.53 -5.12 -1.14
N GLY A 57 6.66 -4.39 -1.30
CA GLY A 57 7.72 -4.35 -0.30
C GLY A 57 8.21 -5.75 0.08
N SER A 58 7.86 -6.21 1.27
CA SER A 58 8.16 -7.58 1.74
C SER A 58 7.18 -8.65 1.25
N GLY A 59 6.13 -8.28 0.51
CA GLY A 59 5.05 -9.17 0.08
C GLY A 59 4.00 -9.46 1.16
N ALA A 60 4.01 -8.69 2.24
CA ALA A 60 3.22 -8.96 3.44
C ALA A 60 1.71 -9.09 3.16
N ILE A 61 1.14 -8.15 2.41
CA ILE A 61 -0.30 -8.10 2.10
C ILE A 61 -0.67 -9.29 1.21
N GLY A 62 0.04 -9.45 0.09
CA GLY A 62 -0.23 -10.52 -0.87
C GLY A 62 -0.12 -11.92 -0.23
N ILE A 63 0.94 -12.16 0.55
CA ILE A 63 1.15 -13.45 1.24
C ILE A 63 0.04 -13.71 2.26
N PHE A 64 -0.36 -12.71 3.03
CA PHE A 64 -1.49 -12.84 3.96
C PHE A 64 -2.76 -13.26 3.24
N LEU A 65 -3.11 -12.58 2.15
CA LEU A 65 -4.29 -12.90 1.36
C LEU A 65 -4.21 -14.31 0.75
N LYS A 66 -3.03 -14.71 0.24
CA LYS A 66 -2.82 -16.05 -0.30
C LYS A 66 -3.01 -17.14 0.76
N LYS A 67 -2.51 -16.93 1.96
CA LYS A 67 -2.71 -17.88 3.08
C LYS A 67 -4.18 -17.95 3.51
N LYS A 68 -4.88 -16.82 3.52
CA LYS A 68 -6.28 -16.73 3.91
C LYS A 68 -7.21 -17.37 2.87
N TYR A 69 -7.03 -17.04 1.59
CA TYR A 69 -7.93 -17.44 0.51
C TYR A 69 -7.44 -18.65 -0.30
N LYS A 70 -6.21 -19.08 -0.09
CA LYS A 70 -5.62 -20.31 -0.67
C LYS A 70 -5.81 -20.38 -2.20
N LYS A 71 -6.50 -21.45 -2.68
CA LYS A 71 -6.77 -21.69 -4.11
C LYS A 71 -7.76 -20.70 -4.75
N LYS A 72 -8.47 -19.88 -3.94
CA LYS A 72 -9.42 -18.87 -4.44
C LYS A 72 -8.74 -17.65 -5.05
N ILE A 73 -7.41 -17.51 -4.92
CA ILE A 73 -6.68 -16.41 -5.54
C ILE A 73 -5.44 -16.90 -6.28
N ASP A 74 -5.16 -16.28 -7.42
CA ASP A 74 -3.87 -16.28 -8.08
C ASP A 74 -3.16 -14.99 -7.69
N LEU A 75 -2.03 -15.12 -7.01
CA LEU A 75 -1.30 -14.00 -6.43
C LEU A 75 -0.17 -13.56 -7.35
N PHE A 76 -0.16 -12.27 -7.62
CA PHE A 76 0.89 -11.55 -8.32
C PHE A 76 1.41 -10.44 -7.41
N LEU A 77 2.72 -10.24 -7.39
CA LEU A 77 3.36 -9.22 -6.56
C LEU A 77 4.37 -8.46 -7.40
N SER A 78 4.51 -7.17 -7.15
CA SER A 78 5.59 -6.41 -7.77
C SER A 78 6.09 -5.29 -6.88
N ASP A 79 7.37 -4.99 -7.07
CA ASP A 79 8.03 -3.86 -6.44
C ASP A 79 9.03 -3.25 -7.43
N LYS A 80 9.45 -2.01 -7.15
CA LYS A 80 10.39 -1.28 -8.01
C LYS A 80 11.81 -1.84 -7.96
N THR A 81 12.22 -2.41 -6.82
CA THR A 81 13.60 -2.86 -6.62
C THR A 81 13.76 -4.37 -6.77
N VAL A 82 14.87 -4.79 -7.37
CA VAL A 82 15.25 -6.21 -7.45
C VAL A 82 15.36 -6.83 -6.05
N HIS A 83 15.87 -6.04 -5.09
CA HIS A 83 16.01 -6.49 -3.71
C HIS A 83 14.66 -6.83 -3.08
N SER A 84 13.65 -5.99 -3.24
CA SER A 84 12.28 -6.29 -2.77
C SER A 84 11.74 -7.57 -3.40
N VAL A 85 11.94 -7.77 -4.70
CA VAL A 85 11.51 -8.99 -5.39
C VAL A 85 12.19 -10.24 -4.83
N SER A 86 13.49 -10.17 -4.52
CA SER A 86 14.22 -11.26 -3.86
C SER A 86 13.63 -11.58 -2.48
N ILE A 87 13.35 -10.55 -1.66
CA ILE A 87 12.72 -10.71 -0.34
C ILE A 87 11.30 -11.29 -0.48
N ILE A 88 10.50 -10.83 -1.45
CA ILE A 88 9.15 -11.38 -1.73
C ILE A 88 9.24 -12.88 -2.01
N ASN A 89 10.15 -13.30 -2.90
CA ASN A 89 10.32 -14.72 -3.24
C ASN A 89 10.74 -15.57 -2.03
N SER A 90 11.65 -15.05 -1.21
CA SER A 90 12.07 -15.71 0.04
C SER A 90 10.91 -15.81 1.04
N ASN A 91 10.09 -14.75 1.16
CA ASN A 91 8.93 -14.75 2.04
C ASN A 91 7.79 -15.66 1.52
N LEU A 92 7.57 -15.76 0.21
CA LEU A 92 6.66 -16.75 -0.38
C LEU A 92 7.07 -18.17 0.04
N LYS A 93 8.35 -18.52 -0.13
CA LYS A 93 8.91 -19.82 0.31
C LYS A 93 8.70 -20.05 1.80
N LEU A 94 9.10 -19.08 2.64
CA LEU A 94 9.00 -19.17 4.10
C LEU A 94 7.55 -19.43 4.58
N ASN A 95 6.57 -18.90 3.87
CA ASN A 95 5.15 -19.04 4.20
C ASN A 95 4.44 -20.17 3.44
N LYS A 96 5.17 -20.97 2.64
CA LYS A 96 4.60 -22.00 1.75
C LYS A 96 3.44 -21.45 0.90
N ALA A 97 3.60 -20.20 0.44
CA ALA A 97 2.62 -19.50 -0.37
C ALA A 97 3.07 -19.46 -1.83
N THR A 98 2.13 -19.67 -2.77
CA THR A 98 2.39 -19.59 -4.20
C THR A 98 2.03 -18.20 -4.73
N GLY A 99 2.90 -17.62 -5.57
CA GLY A 99 2.69 -16.33 -6.22
C GLY A 99 3.77 -16.08 -7.25
N VAL A 100 3.51 -15.10 -8.13
CA VAL A 100 4.47 -14.63 -9.15
C VAL A 100 4.94 -13.25 -8.78
N ALA A 101 6.23 -13.09 -8.52
CA ALA A 101 6.84 -11.81 -8.18
C ALA A 101 7.66 -11.25 -9.35
N LYS A 102 7.48 -9.96 -9.67
CA LYS A 102 8.23 -9.27 -10.75
C LYS A 102 8.74 -7.92 -10.28
N GLN A 103 9.92 -7.53 -10.75
CA GLN A 103 10.35 -6.14 -10.68
C GLN A 103 9.50 -5.30 -11.66
N SER A 104 8.92 -4.21 -11.18
CA SER A 104 8.09 -3.33 -12.01
C SER A 104 8.11 -1.88 -11.52
N ASP A 105 8.31 -0.96 -12.45
CA ASP A 105 8.00 0.45 -12.20
C ASP A 105 6.49 0.65 -12.45
N ILE A 106 5.74 0.67 -11.36
CA ILE A 106 4.28 0.64 -11.35
C ILE A 106 3.79 -0.61 -12.13
N LEU A 107 3.05 -0.47 -13.21
CA LEU A 107 2.44 -1.55 -13.98
C LEU A 107 3.25 -1.97 -15.21
N LYS A 108 4.45 -1.37 -15.44
CA LYS A 108 5.19 -1.53 -16.70
C LYS A 108 5.46 -2.99 -17.08
N SER A 109 5.88 -3.81 -16.13
CA SER A 109 6.24 -5.23 -16.37
C SER A 109 5.03 -6.17 -16.47
N TRP A 110 3.82 -5.65 -16.31
CA TRP A 110 2.58 -6.44 -16.41
C TRP A 110 1.94 -6.35 -17.80
N GLY A 111 2.41 -5.47 -18.69
CA GLY A 111 1.89 -5.35 -20.06
C GLY A 111 0.36 -5.18 -20.08
N ASN A 112 -0.32 -6.13 -20.72
CA ASN A 112 -1.79 -6.18 -20.82
C ASN A 112 -2.43 -7.20 -19.86
N GLU A 113 -1.67 -7.73 -18.88
CA GLU A 113 -2.21 -8.64 -17.86
C GLU A 113 -3.35 -7.97 -17.11
N LYS A 114 -4.47 -8.70 -16.95
CA LYS A 114 -5.69 -8.20 -16.31
C LYS A 114 -5.84 -8.77 -14.90
N PHE A 115 -6.18 -7.90 -13.96
CA PHE A 115 -6.38 -8.25 -12.56
C PHE A 115 -7.80 -7.94 -12.10
N ASP A 116 -8.34 -8.79 -11.24
CA ASP A 116 -9.64 -8.57 -10.59
C ASP A 116 -9.52 -7.63 -9.40
N LEU A 117 -8.36 -7.61 -8.74
CA LEU A 117 -8.04 -6.69 -7.66
C LEU A 117 -6.58 -6.23 -7.81
N ILE A 118 -6.38 -4.94 -7.81
CA ILE A 118 -5.05 -4.34 -7.64
C ILE A 118 -5.02 -3.65 -6.28
N ILE A 119 -4.17 -4.14 -5.40
CA ILE A 119 -3.85 -3.49 -4.12
C ILE A 119 -2.66 -2.59 -4.39
N ASN A 120 -2.85 -1.29 -4.27
CA ASN A 120 -1.83 -0.30 -4.55
C ASN A 120 -1.33 0.30 -3.23
N ASP A 121 -0.26 -0.25 -2.67
CA ASP A 121 0.44 0.26 -1.47
C ASP A 121 1.78 0.94 -1.82
N ILE A 122 1.82 1.61 -2.98
CA ILE A 122 2.99 2.41 -3.35
C ILE A 122 3.14 3.62 -2.45
N SER A 123 4.36 4.12 -2.33
CA SER A 123 4.64 5.31 -1.52
C SER A 123 3.80 6.51 -1.96
N ALA A 124 3.21 7.21 -0.99
CA ALA A 124 2.31 8.34 -1.17
C ALA A 124 2.58 9.47 -0.18
N ILE A 125 3.86 9.72 0.16
CA ILE A 125 4.28 10.73 1.13
C ILE A 125 5.01 11.84 0.39
N THR A 126 4.72 13.12 0.74
CA THR A 126 5.42 14.25 0.14
C THR A 126 6.92 14.13 0.36
N ILE A 127 7.72 14.43 -0.66
CA ILE A 127 9.19 14.28 -0.62
C ILE A 127 9.82 15.09 0.54
N SER A 128 9.24 16.24 0.88
CA SER A 128 9.71 17.07 1.99
C SER A 128 9.51 16.40 3.35
N VAL A 129 8.44 15.63 3.53
CA VAL A 129 8.19 14.83 4.74
C VAL A 129 9.06 13.58 4.73
N ALA A 130 9.11 12.87 3.62
CA ALA A 130 9.92 11.68 3.47
C ALA A 130 11.38 11.92 3.83
N LYS A 131 12.03 12.92 3.23
CA LYS A 131 13.43 13.27 3.51
C LYS A 131 13.73 13.61 4.97
N ARG A 132 12.73 14.07 5.74
CA ARG A 132 12.92 14.45 7.15
C ARG A 132 12.68 13.32 8.13
N PHE A 133 11.88 12.31 7.76
CA PHE A 133 11.29 11.50 8.80
C PHE A 133 11.29 9.99 8.64
N TRP A 134 11.24 9.46 7.43
CA TRP A 134 10.83 8.08 7.30
C TRP A 134 11.65 7.22 6.37
N TYR A 135 12.49 7.82 5.54
CA TYR A 135 13.11 7.05 4.50
C TYR A 135 14.59 6.86 4.72
N ASN A 136 14.99 5.62 4.74
CA ASN A 136 16.38 5.33 4.48
C ASN A 136 16.65 5.45 2.96
N GLN A 137 17.90 5.68 2.61
CA GLN A 137 18.36 5.92 1.23
C GLN A 137 18.10 4.74 0.27
N TYR A 138 17.77 3.56 0.78
CA TYR A 138 17.59 2.35 -0.01
C TYR A 138 16.15 2.15 -0.51
N ILE A 139 15.19 2.89 0.02
CA ILE A 139 13.78 2.74 -0.32
C ILE A 139 13.37 3.87 -1.26
N PRO A 140 12.96 3.58 -2.51
CA PRO A 140 12.50 4.59 -3.45
C PRO A 140 11.27 5.33 -2.93
N HIS A 141 11.31 6.68 -2.90
CA HIS A 141 10.23 7.48 -2.33
C HIS A 141 9.97 8.80 -3.10
N ASP A 142 10.33 8.88 -4.37
CA ASP A 142 10.04 10.07 -5.18
C ASP A 142 8.55 10.16 -5.51
N CYS A 143 7.78 10.64 -4.56
CA CYS A 143 6.33 10.83 -4.68
C CYS A 143 5.96 12.28 -5.07
N GLY A 144 6.94 13.13 -5.35
CA GLY A 144 6.73 14.53 -5.67
C GLY A 144 6.47 15.41 -4.45
N ASN A 145 6.31 16.71 -4.70
CA ASN A 145 6.05 17.69 -3.64
C ASN A 145 4.63 17.55 -3.05
N ASP A 146 3.70 17.04 -3.84
CA ASP A 146 2.31 16.79 -3.47
C ASP A 146 2.08 15.38 -2.88
N GLY A 147 3.09 14.51 -2.97
CA GLY A 147 3.01 13.12 -2.49
C GLY A 147 2.18 12.18 -3.37
N ILE A 148 1.66 12.63 -4.51
CA ILE A 148 0.76 11.84 -5.37
C ILE A 148 1.29 11.59 -6.78
N LYS A 149 2.57 11.92 -7.05
CA LYS A 149 3.22 11.70 -8.36
C LYS A 149 3.11 10.24 -8.84
N LEU A 150 3.42 9.29 -7.95
CA LEU A 150 3.34 7.86 -8.30
C LEU A 150 1.90 7.39 -8.48
N SER A 151 0.98 7.90 -7.68
CA SER A 151 -0.46 7.60 -7.81
C SER A 151 -1.05 8.17 -9.10
N LYS A 152 -0.61 9.35 -9.56
CA LYS A 152 -0.97 9.90 -10.89
C LYS A 152 -0.47 8.99 -12.02
N LYS A 153 0.80 8.54 -11.94
CA LYS A 153 1.38 7.61 -12.91
C LYS A 153 0.63 6.27 -12.94
N PHE A 154 0.24 5.75 -11.78
CA PHE A 154 -0.59 4.56 -11.68
C PHE A 154 -1.95 4.78 -12.34
N LEU A 155 -2.65 5.86 -12.01
CA LEU A 155 -3.97 6.21 -12.52
C LEU A 155 -4.00 6.36 -14.05
N SER A 156 -2.91 6.85 -14.66
CA SER A 156 -2.82 7.00 -16.11
C SER A 156 -2.73 5.68 -16.88
N SER A 157 -2.38 4.58 -16.21
CA SER A 157 -2.11 3.29 -16.87
C SER A 157 -2.94 2.12 -16.37
N VAL A 158 -3.65 2.26 -15.24
CA VAL A 158 -4.27 1.13 -14.53
C VAL A 158 -5.45 0.49 -15.27
N GLU A 159 -6.17 1.24 -16.08
CA GLU A 159 -7.38 0.75 -16.77
C GLU A 159 -7.09 -0.46 -17.67
N LYS A 160 -5.95 -0.44 -18.36
CA LYS A 160 -5.51 -1.56 -19.20
C LYS A 160 -5.19 -2.84 -18.42
N ASN A 161 -4.94 -2.72 -17.11
CA ASN A 161 -4.61 -3.86 -16.24
C ASN A 161 -5.77 -4.27 -15.32
N LEU A 162 -6.97 -3.72 -15.49
CA LEU A 162 -8.16 -4.15 -14.78
C LEU A 162 -9.08 -5.01 -15.64
N THR A 163 -9.70 -6.02 -15.04
CA THR A 163 -10.85 -6.68 -15.66
C THR A 163 -12.04 -5.71 -15.68
N LYS A 164 -13.10 -6.01 -16.44
CA LYS A 164 -14.32 -5.17 -16.52
C LYS A 164 -14.95 -4.88 -15.14
N THR A 165 -14.79 -5.80 -14.19
CA THR A 165 -15.30 -5.67 -12.81
C THR A 165 -14.14 -5.52 -11.80
N GLY A 166 -12.95 -5.17 -12.30
CA GLY A 166 -11.75 -5.05 -11.47
C GLY A 166 -11.84 -3.92 -10.45
N ILE A 167 -11.23 -4.13 -9.31
CA ILE A 167 -11.24 -3.21 -8.16
C ILE A 167 -9.83 -2.73 -7.90
N ILE A 168 -9.69 -1.45 -7.57
CA ILE A 168 -8.47 -0.87 -7.00
C ILE A 168 -8.72 -0.68 -5.49
N LEU A 169 -7.83 -1.23 -4.67
CA LEU A 169 -7.79 -0.99 -3.23
C LEU A 169 -6.51 -0.22 -2.92
N MET A 170 -6.62 0.96 -2.36
CA MET A 170 -5.47 1.79 -2.06
C MET A 170 -5.68 2.64 -0.81
N PRO A 171 -4.62 2.96 -0.05
CA PRO A 171 -4.69 3.93 1.01
C PRO A 171 -4.66 5.34 0.43
N VAL A 172 -5.36 6.25 1.08
CA VAL A 172 -5.25 7.70 0.87
C VAL A 172 -4.87 8.31 2.20
N ILE A 173 -3.73 9.01 2.25
CA ILE A 173 -3.15 9.50 3.49
C ILE A 173 -3.11 11.03 3.51
N SER A 174 -3.46 11.63 4.66
CA SER A 174 -3.60 13.09 4.81
C SER A 174 -2.29 13.89 4.66
N ILE A 175 -1.13 13.23 4.77
CA ILE A 175 0.19 13.88 4.55
C ILE A 175 0.60 13.97 3.08
N SER A 176 -0.31 13.66 2.16
CA SER A 176 -0.22 13.92 0.71
C SER A 176 -1.40 14.79 0.29
N ASP A 177 -1.42 15.24 -0.98
CA ASP A 177 -2.59 15.92 -1.54
C ASP A 177 -3.73 14.91 -1.79
N HIS A 178 -4.32 14.44 -0.70
CA HIS A 178 -5.37 13.44 -0.69
C HIS A 178 -6.67 13.95 -1.33
N LYS A 179 -6.95 15.25 -1.27
CA LYS A 179 -8.15 15.85 -1.89
C LYS A 179 -8.06 15.74 -3.40
N LEU A 180 -6.95 16.23 -4.00
CA LEU A 180 -6.71 16.11 -5.43
C LEU A 180 -6.66 14.65 -5.89
N LEU A 181 -5.96 13.78 -5.14
CA LEU A 181 -5.90 12.36 -5.47
C LEU A 181 -7.29 11.72 -5.53
N THR A 182 -8.13 11.98 -4.53
CA THR A 182 -9.50 11.48 -4.48
C THR A 182 -10.34 11.98 -5.65
N GLN A 183 -10.22 13.26 -5.99
CA GLN A 183 -10.92 13.86 -7.14
C GLN A 183 -10.49 13.19 -8.46
N LEU A 184 -9.18 12.99 -8.67
CA LEU A 184 -8.67 12.35 -9.88
C LEU A 184 -9.19 10.91 -10.03
N PHE A 185 -9.22 10.13 -8.95
CA PHE A 185 -9.78 8.77 -8.98
C PHE A 185 -11.29 8.77 -9.22
N LYS A 186 -12.05 9.66 -8.59
CA LYS A 186 -13.51 9.79 -8.77
C LYS A 186 -13.92 10.17 -10.20
N LYS A 187 -13.05 10.89 -10.94
CA LYS A 187 -13.29 11.20 -12.36
C LYS A 187 -13.29 9.96 -13.25
N LYS A 188 -12.56 8.90 -12.88
CA LYS A 188 -12.40 7.68 -13.69
C LYS A 188 -13.13 6.46 -13.11
N PHE A 189 -13.30 6.39 -11.79
CA PHE A 189 -13.83 5.22 -11.10
C PHE A 189 -14.90 5.60 -10.09
N LYS A 190 -15.86 4.69 -9.88
CA LYS A 190 -16.75 4.76 -8.71
C LYS A 190 -15.93 4.45 -7.46
N ALA A 191 -15.81 5.42 -6.56
CA ALA A 191 -15.02 5.29 -5.34
C ALA A 191 -15.91 5.09 -4.11
N LYS A 192 -15.49 4.18 -3.23
CA LYS A 192 -16.14 3.91 -1.93
C LYS A 192 -15.09 3.91 -0.84
N LEU A 193 -15.35 4.64 0.24
CA LEU A 193 -14.55 4.59 1.45
C LEU A 193 -14.88 3.30 2.22
N LEU A 194 -13.88 2.46 2.46
CA LEU A 194 -14.05 1.19 3.17
C LEU A 194 -13.63 1.29 4.64
N VAL A 195 -12.55 1.97 4.93
CA VAL A 195 -11.95 2.07 6.27
C VAL A 195 -11.37 3.45 6.45
N THR A 196 -11.62 4.06 7.59
CA THR A 196 -10.93 5.27 8.04
C THR A 196 -10.15 4.94 9.31
N LYS A 197 -8.91 5.40 9.38
CA LYS A 197 -8.05 5.26 10.56
C LYS A 197 -7.40 6.58 10.89
N GLU A 198 -7.43 6.92 12.15
CA GLU A 198 -6.66 8.01 12.71
C GLU A 198 -5.46 7.42 13.44
N TRP A 199 -4.29 8.00 13.22
CA TRP A 199 -3.08 7.58 13.88
C TRP A 199 -2.45 8.74 14.64
N PRO A 200 -2.03 8.51 15.87
CA PRO A 200 -1.24 9.52 16.55
C PRO A 200 0.03 9.76 15.74
N ALA A 201 0.32 11.01 15.43
CA ALA A 201 1.56 11.35 14.77
C ALA A 201 2.74 10.89 15.63
N PRO A 202 3.78 10.28 15.06
CA PRO A 202 4.98 9.92 15.79
C PRO A 202 5.52 11.10 16.58
N LYS A 203 6.08 10.85 17.78
CA LYS A 203 6.55 11.92 18.67
C LYS A 203 7.53 12.88 18.02
N ASN A 204 8.37 12.40 17.10
CA ASN A 204 9.29 13.20 16.30
C ASN A 204 8.60 14.08 15.24
N LEU A 205 7.36 13.79 14.86
CA LEU A 205 6.56 14.60 13.94
C LEU A 205 5.78 15.71 14.63
N ILE A 206 5.54 15.61 15.94
CA ILE A 206 4.73 16.59 16.69
C ILE A 206 5.56 17.60 17.47
N LYS A 207 6.89 17.48 17.48
CA LYS A 207 7.81 18.38 18.19
C LYS A 207 8.81 19.03 17.23
N GLY A 208 9.23 20.27 17.59
CA GLY A 208 10.31 20.99 16.92
C GLY A 208 9.97 21.53 15.52
N LYS A 209 10.99 21.82 14.73
CA LYS A 209 10.91 22.44 13.38
C LYS A 209 9.95 21.73 12.42
N VAL A 210 9.74 20.45 12.63
CA VAL A 210 8.89 19.60 11.82
C VAL A 210 7.42 19.80 12.11
N ALA A 211 7.06 19.81 13.38
CA ALA A 211 5.69 20.11 13.78
C ALA A 211 5.27 21.47 13.22
N ASN A 212 6.18 22.46 13.26
CA ASN A 212 5.92 23.78 12.71
C ASN A 212 5.76 23.75 11.18
N PHE A 213 6.59 22.97 10.48
CA PHE A 213 6.43 22.77 9.03
C PHE A 213 5.10 22.11 8.67
N LEU A 214 4.73 21.04 9.35
CA LEU A 214 3.46 20.34 9.11
C LEU A 214 2.27 21.23 9.45
N LYS A 215 2.31 21.93 10.59
CA LYS A 215 1.27 22.89 10.96
C LYS A 215 1.12 24.02 9.93
N LYS A 216 2.22 24.58 9.43
CA LYS A 216 2.17 25.63 8.39
C LYS A 216 1.59 25.10 7.09
N LYS A 217 1.95 23.87 6.68
CA LYS A 217 1.48 23.26 5.43
C LYS A 217 -0.01 22.91 5.49
N TYR A 218 -0.48 22.34 6.59
CA TYR A 218 -1.85 21.79 6.68
C TYR A 218 -2.85 22.77 7.32
N ARG A 219 -2.44 23.82 8.06
CA ARG A 219 -3.35 24.90 8.47
C ARG A 219 -3.85 25.76 7.32
N SER A 220 -3.12 25.85 6.22
CA SER A 220 -3.58 26.56 5.02
C SER A 220 -4.62 25.77 4.22
N GLU A 221 -4.84 24.49 4.53
CA GLU A 221 -5.81 23.61 3.85
C GLU A 221 -7.16 23.52 4.59
N GLU A 222 -7.23 24.03 5.83
CA GLU A 222 -8.47 24.14 6.63
C GLU A 222 -9.25 25.43 6.39
N ARG A 223 -8.74 26.35 5.58
CA ARG A 223 -9.40 27.58 5.12
C ARG A 223 -9.79 27.40 3.66
#